data_ddc9f1002ac9a38958671b5c9ed5b9dd
#
_entry.id   ddc9f1002ac9a38958671b5c9ed5b9dd
#
_cell.length_a   1.000
_cell.length_b   1.000
_cell.length_c   1.000
_cell.angle_alpha   90.00
_cell.angle_beta   90.00
_cell.angle_gamma   90.00
#
_symmetry.space_group_name_H-M   'P 1'
#
loop_
_entity.id
_entity.type
_entity.pdbx_description
1 polymer ?
#
loop_
_entity_poly.entity_id
_entity_poly.type
_entity_poly.pdbx_seq_one_letter_code
_entity_poly.pdbx_strand_id
1 'polypeptide(L)'
;MKTRTILFAAFLATSLLHAEDGKTYSYHTGRAGVVKQSPQEIEDIGEISEAAGTGSKWRMNLATRGQYTSNAALSGNHGSDDFLFLPTFEVGYHTPLGKHFSFDLATKIESAIFGDRSDRSFVGYSALATLDYTYRQGLPRAYVSVEPYRYDGFDSGELATQAVGFTGGVDWGRGFNAGRSVVFTGTSYSYYLADPSVDSRTSYRTVAGLAHQIRSNLTGQAYYAYQYNDYTDFARHDSRHVLAGNLIYQFSENFFGTMSTTWVNNDSSQARGSYQSFGAGLGLTLQY
;
A
#
# COMPACT_ATOMS: atom_id res chain seq x y z
N MET A 1 1.96 -26.44 27.53
CA MET A 1 2.47 -26.14 26.20
C MET A 1 1.59 -26.81 25.16
N LYS A 2 0.72 -26.08 24.48
CA LYS A 2 -0.09 -26.59 23.35
C LYS A 2 0.48 -26.00 22.10
N THR A 3 1.19 -26.80 21.32
CA THR A 3 1.73 -26.49 20.01
C THR A 3 0.56 -26.23 19.05
N ARG A 4 0.31 -25.00 18.66
CA ARG A 4 -0.63 -24.67 17.59
C ARG A 4 0.11 -24.84 16.26
N THR A 5 -0.20 -25.93 15.58
CA THR A 5 0.20 -26.17 14.19
C THR A 5 -0.54 -25.16 13.32
N ILE A 6 0.17 -24.15 12.84
CA ILE A 6 -0.35 -23.22 11.84
C ILE A 6 -0.29 -23.97 10.50
N LEU A 7 -1.45 -24.36 9.99
CA LEU A 7 -1.59 -24.94 8.67
C LEU A 7 -1.35 -23.85 7.64
N PHE A 8 -0.19 -23.84 7.01
CA PHE A 8 0.09 -23.06 5.80
C PHE A 8 -0.70 -23.66 4.63
N ALA A 9 -1.88 -23.13 4.36
CA ALA A 9 -2.55 -23.39 3.09
C ALA A 9 -1.92 -22.47 2.02
N ALA A 10 -0.83 -22.94 1.41
CA ALA A 10 -0.27 -22.32 0.21
C ALA A 10 -1.23 -22.57 -0.96
N PHE A 11 -2.07 -21.61 -1.30
CA PHE A 11 -2.77 -21.62 -2.58
C PHE A 11 -1.80 -21.22 -3.68
N LEU A 12 -1.21 -22.23 -4.31
CA LEU A 12 -0.46 -22.11 -5.57
C LEU A 12 -1.47 -22.00 -6.71
N ALA A 13 -1.62 -20.82 -7.28
CA ALA A 13 -2.31 -20.69 -8.55
C ALA A 13 -1.62 -19.65 -9.45
N THR A 14 -1.27 -20.10 -10.63
CA THR A 14 -0.41 -19.48 -11.62
C THR A 14 -1.17 -18.70 -12.68
N SER A 15 -0.71 -17.57 -13.08
CA SER A 15 -0.43 -17.07 -14.44
C SER A 15 -0.63 -15.57 -14.64
N LEU A 16 0.37 -14.93 -15.21
CA LEU A 16 0.35 -13.59 -15.77
C LEU A 16 -0.37 -13.59 -17.12
N LEU A 17 -1.08 -12.54 -17.41
CA LEU A 17 -1.57 -12.27 -18.75
C LEU A 17 -0.78 -11.13 -19.39
N HIS A 18 -0.34 -11.38 -20.62
CA HIS A 18 -0.12 -10.34 -21.59
C HIS A 18 -1.49 -9.82 -22.03
N ALA A 19 -1.72 -8.52 -21.85
CA ALA A 19 -2.63 -7.83 -22.74
C ALA A 19 -1.96 -7.79 -24.13
N GLU A 20 -2.71 -7.93 -25.20
CA GLU A 20 -2.20 -7.94 -26.59
C GLU A 20 -1.45 -6.66 -26.99
N ASP A 21 -1.44 -5.62 -26.14
CA ASP A 21 -0.77 -4.33 -26.38
C ASP A 21 0.57 -4.17 -25.65
N GLY A 22 1.16 -5.24 -25.12
CA GLY A 22 2.49 -5.17 -24.48
C GLY A 22 2.55 -4.47 -23.12
N LYS A 23 1.42 -4.13 -22.52
CA LYS A 23 1.36 -3.52 -21.17
C LYS A 23 1.50 -4.59 -20.10
N THR A 24 2.53 -4.50 -19.29
CA THR A 24 2.75 -5.39 -18.14
C THR A 24 2.18 -4.70 -16.89
N TYR A 25 1.17 -5.31 -16.28
CA TYR A 25 0.64 -4.85 -14.99
C TYR A 25 1.46 -5.47 -13.88
N SER A 26 2.09 -4.66 -13.05
CA SER A 26 2.74 -5.13 -11.83
C SER A 26 1.96 -4.65 -10.61
N TYR A 27 1.57 -5.60 -9.76
CA TYR A 27 0.87 -5.31 -8.50
C TYR A 27 1.89 -5.38 -7.38
N HIS A 28 2.13 -4.28 -6.69
CA HIS A 28 2.93 -4.25 -5.48
C HIS A 28 2.00 -4.28 -4.27
N THR A 29 1.95 -5.41 -3.59
CA THR A 29 1.20 -5.56 -2.33
C THR A 29 2.01 -5.13 -1.11
N GLY A 30 3.25 -4.74 -1.30
CA GLY A 30 4.26 -4.67 -0.26
C GLY A 30 4.73 -3.28 0.12
N ARG A 31 3.95 -2.23 -0.01
CA ARG A 31 4.26 -1.02 0.73
C ARG A 31 3.74 -1.15 2.14
N ALA A 32 4.63 -1.49 3.02
CA ALA A 32 4.39 -1.54 4.44
C ALA A 32 4.20 -0.12 4.96
N GLY A 33 2.97 0.27 5.19
CA GLY A 33 2.66 1.51 5.87
C GLY A 33 2.99 1.42 7.34
N VAL A 34 3.62 2.46 7.85
CA VAL A 34 3.88 2.61 9.27
C VAL A 34 2.59 2.87 10.01
N VAL A 35 2.33 2.07 11.01
CA VAL A 35 1.23 2.34 11.93
C VAL A 35 1.71 3.29 13.03
N LYS A 36 1.67 4.57 12.77
CA LYS A 36 1.21 5.50 13.77
C LYS A 36 -0.30 5.60 13.65
N GLN A 37 -1.00 5.99 14.70
CA GLN A 37 -2.40 6.43 14.65
C GLN A 37 -2.50 7.62 13.67
N SER A 38 -2.18 7.42 12.42
CA SER A 38 -2.02 8.42 11.38
C SER A 38 -2.80 7.97 10.14
N PRO A 39 -3.17 8.88 9.26
CA PRO A 39 -3.93 8.61 8.05
C PRO A 39 -3.22 7.68 7.06
N GLN A 40 -1.96 7.34 7.28
CA GLN A 40 -1.20 6.38 6.48
C GLN A 40 -1.84 4.99 6.39
N GLU A 41 -2.65 4.61 7.38
CA GLU A 41 -3.47 3.41 7.27
C GLU A 41 -4.42 3.43 6.08
N ILE A 42 -4.64 4.60 5.50
CA ILE A 42 -5.49 4.82 4.32
C ILE A 42 -4.67 4.76 3.03
N GLU A 43 -3.35 5.01 3.09
CA GLU A 43 -2.44 4.95 1.93
C GLU A 43 -2.07 3.53 1.48
N ASP A 44 -2.28 2.55 2.32
CA ASP A 44 -2.09 1.13 1.97
C ASP A 44 -3.08 0.61 0.91
N ILE A 45 -3.79 1.51 0.27
CA ILE A 45 -4.57 1.21 -0.92
C ILE A 45 -3.56 0.93 -2.03
N GLY A 46 -3.32 -0.36 -2.29
CA GLY A 46 -2.47 -0.81 -3.40
C GLY A 46 -2.91 -0.11 -4.68
N GLU A 47 -2.22 0.98 -5.03
CA GLU A 47 -2.38 1.58 -6.34
C GLU A 47 -1.93 0.53 -7.36
N ILE A 48 -2.79 0.20 -8.30
CA ILE A 48 -2.35 -0.43 -9.53
C ILE A 48 -1.50 0.63 -10.23
N SER A 49 -0.21 0.63 -9.98
CA SER A 49 0.69 1.35 -10.85
C SER A 49 0.77 0.54 -12.14
N GLU A 50 0.07 0.99 -13.17
CA GLU A 50 0.37 0.59 -14.52
C GLU A 50 1.81 1.04 -14.77
N ALA A 51 2.76 0.10 -14.70
CA ALA A 51 4.08 0.35 -15.21
C ALA A 51 3.92 0.50 -16.73
N ALA A 52 3.70 1.72 -17.18
CA ALA A 52 3.74 2.03 -18.59
C ALA A 52 5.09 1.50 -19.09
N GLY A 53 5.05 0.53 -19.99
CA GLY A 53 6.22 -0.08 -20.58
C GLY A 53 6.97 0.87 -21.52
N THR A 54 7.28 2.07 -21.02
CA THR A 54 8.32 2.91 -21.59
C THR A 54 9.62 2.23 -21.20
N GLY A 55 10.46 1.84 -22.11
CA GLY A 55 11.76 1.22 -21.82
C GLY A 55 12.70 2.07 -20.95
N SER A 56 12.16 3.04 -20.24
CA SER A 56 12.82 3.91 -19.27
C SER A 56 13.03 3.14 -17.97
N LYS A 57 14.27 3.13 -17.51
CA LYS A 57 14.64 2.61 -16.19
C LYS A 57 14.20 3.54 -15.06
N TRP A 58 13.88 4.79 -15.36
CA TRP A 58 13.46 5.82 -14.42
C TRP A 58 11.97 6.05 -14.51
N ARG A 59 11.33 6.25 -13.38
CA ARG A 59 9.94 6.70 -13.27
C ARG A 59 9.85 7.86 -12.30
N MET A 60 8.92 8.75 -12.55
CA MET A 60 8.57 9.84 -11.65
C MET A 60 7.05 9.86 -11.49
N ASN A 61 6.60 9.98 -10.27
CA ASN A 61 5.18 10.02 -9.93
C ASN A 61 4.89 11.24 -9.07
N LEU A 62 3.96 12.07 -9.48
CA LEU A 62 3.44 13.18 -8.71
C LEU A 62 1.95 12.93 -8.53
N ALA A 63 1.52 12.74 -7.30
CA ALA A 63 0.13 12.48 -6.97
C ALA A 63 -0.38 13.46 -5.92
N THR A 64 -1.68 13.72 -5.94
CA THR A 64 -2.36 14.44 -4.89
C THR A 64 -3.75 13.87 -4.71
N ARG A 65 -4.21 13.79 -3.46
CA ARG A 65 -5.54 13.31 -3.12
C ARG A 65 -6.16 14.19 -2.05
N GLY A 66 -7.42 14.57 -2.25
CA GLY A 66 -8.29 15.09 -1.22
C GLY A 66 -9.16 13.97 -0.70
N GLN A 67 -9.22 13.78 0.61
CA GLN A 67 -9.91 12.66 1.23
C GLN A 67 -10.67 13.07 2.48
N TYR A 68 -11.94 12.68 2.56
CA TYR A 68 -12.72 12.69 3.78
C TYR A 68 -12.45 11.41 4.57
N THR A 69 -12.34 11.52 5.89
CA THR A 69 -12.34 10.38 6.83
C THR A 69 -13.33 10.59 7.94
N SER A 70 -14.09 9.57 8.30
CA SER A 70 -15.05 9.61 9.40
C SER A 70 -14.41 9.44 10.78
N ASN A 71 -13.12 9.15 10.84
CA ASN A 71 -12.40 8.94 12.09
C ASN A 71 -10.91 9.32 11.93
N ALA A 72 -10.64 10.62 11.88
CA ALA A 72 -9.28 11.15 11.81
C ALA A 72 -8.46 10.86 13.08
N ALA A 73 -9.13 10.64 14.21
CA ALA A 73 -8.49 10.30 15.48
C ALA A 73 -8.04 8.84 15.57
N LEU A 74 -8.54 7.93 14.69
CA LEU A 74 -8.32 6.49 14.75
C LEU A 74 -8.54 5.92 16.17
N SER A 75 -9.62 6.35 16.81
CA SER A 75 -9.96 5.99 18.19
C SER A 75 -11.37 5.40 18.28
N GLY A 76 -11.57 4.45 19.21
CA GLY A 76 -12.87 3.81 19.43
C GLY A 76 -13.93 4.71 20.07
N ASN A 77 -13.50 5.77 20.74
CA ASN A 77 -14.38 6.71 21.45
C ASN A 77 -14.46 8.03 20.69
N HIS A 78 -15.51 8.22 19.90
CA HIS A 78 -15.80 9.44 19.14
C HIS A 78 -14.74 9.77 18.07
N GLY A 79 -14.87 9.14 16.92
CA GLY A 79 -14.17 9.56 15.71
C GLY A 79 -14.52 11.02 15.39
N SER A 80 -13.53 11.89 15.30
CA SER A 80 -13.70 13.18 14.63
C SER A 80 -13.51 12.94 13.15
N ASP A 81 -14.49 13.31 12.35
CA ASP A 81 -14.32 13.40 10.92
C ASP A 81 -13.38 14.55 10.57
N ASP A 82 -12.70 14.42 9.44
CA ASP A 82 -11.81 15.45 8.93
C ASP A 82 -11.64 15.29 7.42
N PHE A 83 -11.11 16.31 6.81
CA PHE A 83 -10.66 16.30 5.42
C PHE A 83 -9.15 16.36 5.38
N LEU A 84 -8.55 15.47 4.56
CA LEU A 84 -7.10 15.37 4.38
C LEU A 84 -6.71 15.76 2.96
N PHE A 85 -5.57 16.45 2.87
CA PHE A 85 -4.87 16.67 1.61
C PHE A 85 -3.55 15.91 1.64
N LEU A 86 -3.35 15.03 0.64
CA LEU A 86 -2.28 14.03 0.60
C LEU A 86 -1.43 14.21 -0.68
N PRO A 87 -0.51 15.17 -0.75
CA PRO A 87 0.44 15.26 -1.85
C PRO A 87 1.57 14.25 -1.69
N THR A 88 1.98 13.63 -2.80
CA THR A 88 3.06 12.63 -2.86
C THR A 88 3.93 12.89 -4.07
N PHE A 89 5.23 12.80 -3.90
CA PHE A 89 6.21 12.80 -4.97
C PHE A 89 7.13 11.58 -4.83
N GLU A 90 7.30 10.83 -5.91
CA GLU A 90 8.14 9.65 -5.95
C GLU A 90 9.04 9.65 -7.18
N VAL A 91 10.28 9.23 -6.99
CA VAL A 91 11.23 8.91 -8.06
C VAL A 91 11.67 7.47 -7.88
N GLY A 92 11.57 6.68 -8.93
CA GLY A 92 11.95 5.27 -8.92
C GLY A 92 12.91 4.92 -10.06
N TYR A 93 13.65 3.86 -9.84
CA TYR A 93 14.53 3.24 -10.82
C TYR A 93 14.29 1.75 -10.83
N HIS A 94 14.01 1.18 -12.02
CA HIS A 94 13.83 -0.25 -12.23
C HIS A 94 14.90 -0.81 -13.14
N THR A 95 15.44 -1.98 -12.81
CA THR A 95 16.38 -2.66 -13.68
C THR A 95 16.24 -4.18 -13.58
N PRO A 96 16.13 -4.89 -14.73
CA PRO A 96 16.20 -6.34 -14.74
C PRO A 96 17.63 -6.80 -14.40
N LEU A 97 17.73 -7.82 -13.54
CA LEU A 97 18.98 -8.50 -13.18
C LEU A 97 19.00 -9.93 -13.75
N GLY A 98 19.04 -10.02 -15.08
CA GLY A 98 18.98 -11.29 -15.81
C GLY A 98 17.55 -11.72 -16.15
N LYS A 99 17.30 -13.05 -16.15
CA LYS A 99 16.03 -13.61 -16.67
C LYS A 99 14.91 -13.66 -15.63
N HIS A 100 15.26 -13.70 -14.35
CA HIS A 100 14.32 -14.03 -13.27
C HIS A 100 14.30 -13.01 -12.16
N PHE A 101 15.27 -12.14 -12.09
CA PHE A 101 15.38 -11.12 -11.06
C PHE A 101 15.19 -9.72 -11.63
N SER A 102 14.59 -8.84 -10.84
CA SER A 102 14.61 -7.40 -11.07
C SER A 102 14.88 -6.67 -9.76
N PHE A 103 15.43 -5.48 -9.89
CA PHE A 103 15.70 -4.59 -8.76
C PHE A 103 14.98 -3.28 -8.97
N ASP A 104 14.29 -2.84 -7.94
CA ASP A 104 13.61 -1.56 -7.86
C ASP A 104 14.18 -0.74 -6.72
N LEU A 105 14.42 0.54 -6.98
CA LEU A 105 14.77 1.54 -6.00
C LEU A 105 13.80 2.71 -6.16
N ALA A 106 13.19 3.17 -5.08
CA ALA A 106 12.32 4.34 -5.09
C ALA A 106 12.61 5.23 -3.88
N THR A 107 12.43 6.53 -4.06
CA THR A 107 12.39 7.51 -2.97
C THR A 107 11.07 8.25 -3.03
N LYS A 108 10.46 8.48 -1.87
CA LYS A 108 9.15 9.12 -1.77
C LYS A 108 9.20 10.23 -0.73
N ILE A 109 8.55 11.35 -1.06
CA ILE A 109 8.19 12.42 -0.13
C ILE A 109 6.67 12.48 -0.15
N GLU A 110 6.05 12.48 1.01
CA GLU A 110 4.61 12.54 1.17
C GLU A 110 4.24 13.47 2.31
N SER A 111 3.02 13.98 2.30
CA SER A 111 2.49 14.75 3.41
C SER A 111 1.04 14.37 3.65
N ALA A 112 0.61 14.46 4.91
CA ALA A 112 -0.80 14.45 5.26
C ALA A 112 -1.13 15.75 5.98
N ILE A 113 -1.99 16.54 5.38
CA ILE A 113 -2.42 17.84 5.90
C ILE A 113 -3.88 17.71 6.28
N PHE A 114 -4.16 17.79 7.57
CA PHE A 114 -5.50 17.71 8.13
C PHE A 114 -6.15 19.09 8.15
N GLY A 115 -7.46 19.15 7.84
CA GLY A 115 -8.22 20.39 7.86
C GLY A 115 -8.43 20.92 9.28
N ASP A 116 -9.01 20.10 10.14
CA ASP A 116 -9.36 20.49 11.52
C ASP A 116 -8.31 20.03 12.56
N ARG A 117 -7.56 18.99 12.25
CA ARG A 117 -6.57 18.39 13.15
C ARG A 117 -5.15 18.67 12.67
N SER A 118 -4.78 19.95 12.50
CA SER A 118 -3.45 20.37 12.02
C SER A 118 -2.31 19.83 12.90
N ASP A 119 -2.57 19.61 14.20
CA ASP A 119 -1.66 18.97 15.15
C ASP A 119 -1.21 17.54 14.73
N ARG A 120 -1.94 16.93 13.79
CA ARG A 120 -1.64 15.61 13.23
C ARG A 120 -1.01 15.65 11.84
N SER A 121 -0.89 16.82 11.25
CA SER A 121 -0.25 16.99 9.95
C SER A 121 1.23 16.62 10.02
N PHE A 122 1.70 15.93 8.99
CA PHE A 122 3.10 15.49 8.94
C PHE A 122 3.66 15.52 7.52
N VAL A 123 4.96 15.47 7.44
CA VAL A 123 5.72 15.20 6.22
C VAL A 123 6.51 13.91 6.41
N GLY A 124 6.51 13.05 5.41
CA GLY A 124 7.19 11.75 5.41
C GLY A 124 8.23 11.66 4.31
N TYR A 125 9.29 10.94 4.59
CA TYR A 125 10.37 10.63 3.66
C TYR A 125 10.63 9.14 3.72
N SER A 126 10.67 8.46 2.58
CA SER A 126 11.07 7.06 2.54
C SER A 126 11.95 6.75 1.34
N ALA A 127 12.70 5.67 1.47
CA ALA A 127 13.42 5.04 0.37
C ALA A 127 13.10 3.54 0.40
N LEU A 128 12.74 2.97 -0.74
CA LEU A 128 12.38 1.56 -0.87
C LEU A 128 13.35 0.89 -1.84
N ALA A 129 14.01 -0.17 -1.40
CA ALA A 129 14.78 -1.05 -2.27
C ALA A 129 14.12 -2.42 -2.28
N THR A 130 13.79 -2.95 -3.47
CA THR A 130 13.12 -4.24 -3.65
C THR A 130 13.91 -5.11 -4.62
N LEU A 131 14.09 -6.37 -4.25
CA LEU A 131 14.57 -7.42 -5.13
C LEU A 131 13.42 -8.38 -5.40
N ASP A 132 13.03 -8.51 -6.66
CA ASP A 132 11.97 -9.38 -7.13
C ASP A 132 12.53 -10.63 -7.79
N TYR A 133 11.84 -11.75 -7.63
CA TYR A 133 12.10 -13.00 -8.31
C TYR A 133 10.84 -13.52 -8.99
N THR A 134 10.93 -13.74 -10.31
CA THR A 134 9.86 -14.34 -11.12
C THR A 134 10.44 -15.50 -11.94
N TYR A 135 10.11 -16.74 -11.56
CA TYR A 135 10.64 -17.92 -12.27
C TYR A 135 10.15 -17.98 -13.71
N ARG A 136 8.87 -17.72 -13.93
CA ARG A 136 8.21 -17.73 -15.23
C ARG A 136 7.06 -16.76 -15.20
N GLN A 137 6.86 -16.10 -16.33
CA GLN A 137 5.70 -15.24 -16.52
C GLN A 137 4.41 -16.03 -16.23
N GLY A 138 3.53 -15.48 -15.38
CA GLY A 138 2.33 -16.11 -14.95
C GLY A 138 2.38 -16.92 -13.67
N LEU A 139 3.56 -17.12 -13.10
CA LEU A 139 3.76 -17.66 -11.76
C LEU A 139 3.76 -16.52 -10.71
N PRO A 140 3.54 -16.84 -9.44
CA PRO A 140 3.72 -15.89 -8.37
C PRO A 140 5.12 -15.25 -8.40
N ARG A 141 5.17 -13.95 -8.14
CA ARG A 141 6.40 -13.20 -7.92
C ARG A 141 6.72 -13.23 -6.43
N ALA A 142 7.94 -13.64 -6.07
CA ALA A 142 8.46 -13.48 -4.72
C ALA A 142 9.30 -12.21 -4.65
N TYR A 143 9.29 -11.52 -3.52
CA TYR A 143 10.10 -10.33 -3.31
C TYR A 143 10.62 -10.22 -1.89
N VAL A 144 11.72 -9.47 -1.77
CA VAL A 144 12.22 -8.95 -0.49
C VAL A 144 12.49 -7.46 -0.64
N SER A 145 12.18 -6.68 0.39
CA SER A 145 12.43 -5.25 0.38
C SER A 145 12.94 -4.73 1.71
N VAL A 146 13.62 -3.60 1.64
CA VAL A 146 14.01 -2.78 2.80
C VAL A 146 13.53 -1.37 2.57
N GLU A 147 12.92 -0.77 3.61
CA GLU A 147 12.36 0.57 3.57
C GLU A 147 12.69 1.35 4.84
N PRO A 148 13.76 2.16 4.85
CA PRO A 148 13.92 3.22 5.83
C PRO A 148 12.90 4.34 5.56
N TYR A 149 12.27 4.84 6.63
CA TYR A 149 11.37 5.97 6.56
C TYR A 149 11.45 6.85 7.80
N ARG A 150 11.03 8.10 7.64
CA ARG A 150 10.97 9.12 8.69
C ARG A 150 9.73 9.99 8.49
N TYR A 151 9.07 10.31 9.60
CA TYR A 151 7.94 11.24 9.66
C TYR A 151 8.23 12.34 10.67
N ASP A 152 8.05 13.58 10.25
CA ASP A 152 8.18 14.76 11.07
C ASP A 152 6.82 15.49 11.17
N GLY A 153 6.48 16.01 12.33
CA GLY A 153 5.29 16.85 12.50
C GLY A 153 5.40 18.11 11.64
N PHE A 154 4.33 18.44 10.90
CA PHE A 154 4.35 19.54 9.93
C PHE A 154 4.56 20.89 10.59
N ASP A 155 3.88 21.16 11.71
CA ASP A 155 3.93 22.44 12.41
C ASP A 155 5.15 22.55 13.37
N SER A 156 5.54 21.44 13.99
CA SER A 156 6.62 21.40 14.98
C SER A 156 7.99 21.15 14.39
N GLY A 157 8.05 20.46 13.23
CA GLY A 157 9.29 19.91 12.68
C GLY A 157 9.95 18.85 13.57
N GLU A 158 9.28 18.44 14.66
CA GLU A 158 9.79 17.42 15.57
C GLU A 158 9.64 16.03 14.96
N LEU A 159 10.65 15.20 15.21
CA LEU A 159 10.63 13.80 14.81
C LEU A 159 9.41 13.09 15.44
N ALA A 160 8.50 12.67 14.61
CA ALA A 160 7.35 11.91 15.05
C ALA A 160 7.69 10.43 15.15
N THR A 161 8.33 9.86 14.13
CA THR A 161 8.86 8.48 14.14
C THR A 161 9.82 8.27 12.98
N GLN A 162 10.79 7.37 13.18
CA GLN A 162 11.59 6.82 12.11
C GLN A 162 11.68 5.32 12.26
N ALA A 163 11.82 4.59 11.17
CA ALA A 163 12.04 3.16 11.25
C ALA A 163 12.73 2.60 10.00
N VAL A 164 13.12 1.34 10.11
CA VAL A 164 13.53 0.52 8.97
C VAL A 164 12.63 -0.70 8.92
N GLY A 165 11.92 -0.88 7.81
CA GLY A 165 11.09 -2.04 7.52
C GLY A 165 11.84 -3.05 6.66
N PHE A 166 11.75 -4.34 6.99
CA PHE A 166 12.21 -5.46 6.17
C PHE A 166 10.99 -6.29 5.83
N THR A 167 10.73 -6.49 4.54
CA THR A 167 9.54 -7.21 4.08
C THR A 167 9.93 -8.33 3.14
N GLY A 168 9.31 -9.49 3.29
CA GLY A 168 9.33 -10.58 2.33
C GLY A 168 7.91 -10.97 1.95
N GLY A 169 7.64 -11.24 0.68
CA GLY A 169 6.29 -11.54 0.25
C GLY A 169 6.21 -12.29 -1.06
N VAL A 170 4.98 -12.63 -1.41
CA VAL A 170 4.62 -13.28 -2.68
C VAL A 170 3.35 -12.64 -3.21
N ASP A 171 3.38 -12.26 -4.49
CA ASP A 171 2.26 -11.67 -5.21
C ASP A 171 1.89 -12.51 -6.41
N TRP A 172 0.62 -12.48 -6.76
CA TRP A 172 0.12 -13.14 -7.93
C TRP A 172 -1.09 -12.41 -8.51
N GLY A 173 -1.16 -12.40 -9.84
CA GLY A 173 -2.32 -11.87 -10.55
C GLY A 173 -2.65 -12.72 -11.78
N ARG A 174 -3.93 -12.85 -12.08
CA ARG A 174 -4.42 -13.54 -13.26
C ARG A 174 -5.50 -12.73 -13.97
N GLY A 175 -5.26 -12.44 -15.22
CA GLY A 175 -6.25 -11.85 -16.10
C GLY A 175 -7.20 -12.89 -16.69
N PHE A 176 -8.39 -12.44 -17.06
CA PHE A 176 -9.45 -13.16 -17.76
C PHE A 176 -10.28 -12.16 -18.59
N ASN A 177 -11.27 -12.62 -19.36
CA ASN A 177 -12.04 -11.78 -20.29
C ASN A 177 -11.14 -11.02 -21.30
N ALA A 178 -10.24 -11.72 -21.98
CA ALA A 178 -9.28 -11.12 -22.90
C ALA A 178 -8.46 -9.97 -22.26
N GLY A 179 -8.03 -10.16 -21.02
CA GLY A 179 -7.20 -9.19 -20.27
C GLY A 179 -7.99 -8.04 -19.63
N ARG A 180 -9.30 -7.92 -19.86
CA ARG A 180 -10.12 -6.84 -19.28
C ARG A 180 -10.32 -6.95 -17.77
N SER A 181 -10.13 -8.11 -17.20
CA SER A 181 -10.31 -8.35 -15.76
C SER A 181 -9.09 -9.03 -15.20
N VAL A 182 -8.67 -8.65 -14.00
CA VAL A 182 -7.54 -9.23 -13.30
C VAL A 182 -7.95 -9.52 -11.87
N VAL A 183 -7.84 -10.77 -11.45
CA VAL A 183 -7.85 -11.15 -10.03
C VAL A 183 -6.42 -11.08 -9.53
N PHE A 184 -6.21 -10.52 -8.37
CA PHE A 184 -4.90 -10.46 -7.74
C PHE A 184 -4.96 -10.86 -6.27
N THR A 185 -3.87 -11.38 -5.77
CA THR A 185 -3.68 -11.70 -4.35
C THR A 185 -2.20 -11.57 -3.99
N GLY A 186 -1.93 -11.34 -2.73
CA GLY A 186 -0.58 -11.30 -2.21
C GLY A 186 -0.54 -11.53 -0.71
N THR A 187 0.61 -11.93 -0.23
CA THR A 187 0.89 -12.07 1.19
C THR A 187 2.30 -11.62 1.49
N SER A 188 2.48 -10.96 2.62
CA SER A 188 3.78 -10.49 3.08
C SER A 188 3.94 -10.64 4.58
N TYR A 189 5.18 -10.73 5.00
CA TYR A 189 5.62 -10.65 6.37
C TYR A 189 6.67 -9.55 6.48
N SER A 190 6.49 -8.64 7.44
CA SER A 190 7.37 -7.50 7.64
C SER A 190 7.85 -7.44 9.09
N TYR A 191 9.05 -6.92 9.26
CA TYR A 191 9.64 -6.60 10.56
C TYR A 191 10.09 -5.14 10.56
N TYR A 192 9.60 -4.37 11.53
CA TYR A 192 9.89 -2.94 11.68
C TYR A 192 10.70 -2.69 12.93
N LEU A 193 11.84 -2.02 12.75
CA LEU A 193 12.66 -1.45 13.81
C LEU A 193 12.40 0.05 13.85
N ALA A 194 11.72 0.53 14.87
CA ALA A 194 11.29 1.92 14.97
C ALA A 194 11.95 2.66 16.14
N ASP A 195 12.02 3.97 15.99
CA ASP A 195 12.33 4.93 17.04
C ASP A 195 11.22 6.01 17.03
N PRO A 196 10.41 6.10 18.10
CA PRO A 196 10.48 5.33 19.35
C PRO A 196 10.17 3.84 19.18
N SER A 197 10.78 2.99 20.00
CA SER A 197 10.71 1.52 19.91
C SER A 197 9.28 0.96 20.11
N VAL A 198 8.40 1.75 20.73
CA VAL A 198 6.98 1.38 20.91
C VAL A 198 6.24 1.11 19.58
N ASP A 199 6.78 1.63 18.46
CA ASP A 199 6.25 1.42 17.12
C ASP A 199 6.88 0.18 16.43
N SER A 200 7.90 -0.44 17.05
CA SER A 200 8.54 -1.65 16.53
C SER A 200 7.59 -2.83 16.57
N ARG A 201 7.48 -3.55 15.45
CA ARG A 201 6.50 -4.63 15.31
C ARG A 201 6.85 -5.62 14.22
N THR A 202 6.24 -6.78 14.30
CA THR A 202 6.07 -7.67 13.15
C THR A 202 4.68 -7.47 12.55
N SER A 203 4.57 -7.62 11.24
CA SER A 203 3.31 -7.47 10.51
C SER A 203 3.15 -8.61 9.52
N TYR A 204 1.99 -9.23 9.52
CA TYR A 204 1.55 -10.15 8.48
C TYR A 204 0.41 -9.50 7.72
N ARG A 205 0.48 -9.49 6.38
CA ARG A 205 -0.56 -8.92 5.53
C ARG A 205 -0.94 -9.89 4.41
N THR A 206 -2.23 -9.93 4.11
CA THR A 206 -2.76 -10.61 2.93
C THR A 206 -3.75 -9.68 2.23
N VAL A 207 -3.75 -9.71 0.91
CA VAL A 207 -4.67 -8.94 0.07
C VAL A 207 -5.25 -9.83 -1.01
N ALA A 208 -6.51 -9.61 -1.37
CA ALA A 208 -7.14 -10.21 -2.53
C ALA A 208 -8.11 -9.20 -3.18
N GLY A 209 -8.13 -9.15 -4.49
CA GLY A 209 -8.96 -8.18 -5.19
C GLY A 209 -9.19 -8.51 -6.66
N LEU A 210 -9.96 -7.62 -7.27
CA LEU A 210 -10.36 -7.66 -8.66
C LEU A 210 -10.19 -6.27 -9.26
N ALA A 211 -9.57 -6.19 -10.44
CA ALA A 211 -9.62 -5.03 -11.30
C ALA A 211 -10.36 -5.37 -12.59
N HIS A 212 -11.15 -4.43 -13.10
CA HIS A 212 -11.92 -4.60 -14.34
C HIS A 212 -11.86 -3.32 -15.18
N GLN A 213 -11.43 -3.46 -16.42
CA GLN A 213 -11.46 -2.38 -17.40
C GLN A 213 -12.90 -2.21 -17.92
N ILE A 214 -13.60 -1.21 -17.40
CA ILE A 214 -15.00 -0.89 -17.75
C ILE A 214 -15.05 -0.30 -19.16
N ARG A 215 -14.10 0.61 -19.47
CA ARG A 215 -13.86 1.22 -20.79
C ARG A 215 -12.36 1.28 -21.04
N SER A 216 -11.95 1.64 -22.26
CA SER A 216 -10.52 1.75 -22.60
C SER A 216 -9.72 2.69 -21.69
N ASN A 217 -10.39 3.67 -21.09
CA ASN A 217 -9.81 4.68 -20.22
C ASN A 217 -10.42 4.71 -18.81
N LEU A 218 -11.21 3.71 -18.43
CA LEU A 218 -11.84 3.62 -17.11
C LEU A 218 -11.68 2.22 -16.53
N THR A 219 -11.02 2.12 -15.39
CA THR A 219 -10.83 0.87 -14.64
C THR A 219 -11.49 0.98 -13.27
N GLY A 220 -12.25 -0.05 -12.91
CA GLY A 220 -12.77 -0.26 -11.57
C GLY A 220 -11.92 -1.28 -10.83
N GLN A 221 -11.66 -1.05 -9.56
CA GLN A 221 -10.94 -1.97 -8.68
C GLN A 221 -11.68 -2.11 -7.36
N ALA A 222 -11.71 -3.33 -6.83
CA ALA A 222 -12.15 -3.61 -5.47
C ALA A 222 -11.23 -4.63 -4.83
N TYR A 223 -10.89 -4.45 -3.54
CA TYR A 223 -10.07 -5.41 -2.83
C TYR A 223 -10.38 -5.44 -1.34
N TYR A 224 -10.00 -6.54 -0.74
CA TYR A 224 -9.97 -6.76 0.70
C TYR A 224 -8.54 -7.02 1.13
N ALA A 225 -8.12 -6.41 2.24
CA ALA A 225 -6.85 -6.69 2.89
C ALA A 225 -7.07 -7.03 4.36
N TYR A 226 -6.32 -7.99 4.84
CA TYR A 226 -6.18 -8.33 6.25
C TYR A 226 -4.75 -8.09 6.68
N GLN A 227 -4.55 -7.46 7.83
CA GLN A 227 -3.24 -7.22 8.42
C GLN A 227 -3.27 -7.57 9.91
N TYR A 228 -2.25 -8.27 10.37
CA TYR A 228 -2.02 -8.55 11.79
C TYR A 228 -0.68 -7.94 12.20
N ASN A 229 -0.70 -7.09 13.22
CA ASN A 229 0.47 -6.46 13.79
C ASN A 229 0.70 -6.96 15.20
N ASP A 230 1.95 -7.31 15.54
CA ASP A 230 2.39 -7.71 16.87
C ASP A 230 3.53 -6.78 17.29
N TYR A 231 3.29 -5.95 18.31
CA TYR A 231 4.22 -4.93 18.77
C TYR A 231 5.22 -5.52 19.77
N THR A 232 6.52 -5.31 19.53
CA THR A 232 7.59 -5.98 20.29
C THR A 232 7.73 -5.46 21.72
N ASP A 233 7.60 -4.15 21.92
CA ASP A 233 7.82 -3.50 23.22
C ASP A 233 6.53 -3.24 24.00
N PHE A 234 5.41 -3.60 23.43
CA PHE A 234 4.09 -3.45 24.03
C PHE A 234 3.33 -4.76 23.92
N ALA A 235 2.66 -5.22 24.98
CA ALA A 235 1.74 -6.36 24.90
C ALA A 235 0.48 -5.97 24.11
N ARG A 236 0.69 -5.56 22.85
CA ARG A 236 -0.36 -5.11 21.92
C ARG A 236 -0.27 -5.90 20.64
N HIS A 237 -1.43 -6.35 20.19
CA HIS A 237 -1.61 -6.89 18.84
C HIS A 237 -2.89 -6.30 18.24
N ASP A 238 -2.84 -6.02 16.95
CA ASP A 238 -3.92 -5.44 16.19
C ASP A 238 -4.28 -6.35 15.02
N SER A 239 -5.57 -6.55 14.78
CA SER A 239 -6.13 -7.21 13.59
C SER A 239 -6.90 -6.18 12.79
N ARG A 240 -6.46 -5.90 11.57
CA ARG A 240 -7.00 -4.86 10.72
C ARG A 240 -7.61 -5.45 9.45
N HIS A 241 -8.83 -5.04 9.17
CA HIS A 241 -9.58 -5.38 7.97
C HIS A 241 -9.81 -4.12 7.14
N VAL A 242 -9.49 -4.18 5.86
CA VAL A 242 -9.68 -3.08 4.92
C VAL A 242 -10.49 -3.58 3.74
N LEU A 243 -11.57 -2.89 3.42
CA LEU A 243 -12.31 -3.06 2.18
C LEU A 243 -12.22 -1.75 1.38
N ALA A 244 -11.75 -1.81 0.14
CA ALA A 244 -11.57 -0.63 -0.68
C ALA A 244 -12.11 -0.81 -2.09
N GLY A 245 -12.54 0.31 -2.68
CA GLY A 245 -12.98 0.41 -4.07
C GLY A 245 -12.41 1.66 -4.73
N ASN A 246 -11.93 1.53 -5.97
CA ASN A 246 -11.37 2.62 -6.76
C ASN A 246 -11.99 2.65 -8.15
N LEU A 247 -12.19 3.86 -8.67
CA LEU A 247 -12.42 4.12 -10.09
C LEU A 247 -11.27 4.96 -10.60
N ILE A 248 -10.54 4.48 -11.59
CA ILE A 248 -9.37 5.12 -12.17
C ILE A 248 -9.71 5.52 -13.60
N TYR A 249 -9.65 6.82 -13.88
CA TYR A 249 -9.89 7.38 -15.22
C TYR A 249 -8.58 7.91 -15.80
N GLN A 250 -8.21 7.42 -16.97
CA GLN A 250 -7.03 7.85 -17.70
C GLN A 250 -7.42 9.02 -18.64
N PHE A 251 -6.94 10.23 -18.35
CA PHE A 251 -7.15 11.41 -19.18
C PHE A 251 -6.19 11.43 -20.38
N SER A 252 -4.93 11.01 -20.14
CA SER A 252 -3.88 10.85 -21.16
C SER A 252 -2.97 9.68 -20.74
N GLU A 253 -1.94 9.38 -21.55
CA GLU A 253 -0.96 8.32 -21.24
C GLU A 253 -0.30 8.48 -19.86
N ASN A 254 -0.14 9.72 -19.41
CA ASN A 254 0.61 10.05 -18.20
C ASN A 254 -0.25 10.72 -17.12
N PHE A 255 -1.55 10.96 -17.35
CA PHE A 255 -2.39 11.68 -16.42
C PHE A 255 -3.65 10.91 -16.07
N PHE A 256 -3.87 10.71 -14.76
CA PHE A 256 -4.94 9.88 -14.21
C PHE A 256 -5.73 10.64 -13.15
N GLY A 257 -7.02 10.32 -13.06
CA GLY A 257 -7.88 10.70 -11.96
C GLY A 257 -8.35 9.46 -11.24
N THR A 258 -8.42 9.52 -9.91
CA THR A 258 -8.89 8.41 -9.07
C THR A 258 -10.02 8.88 -8.16
N MET A 259 -11.08 8.09 -8.07
CA MET A 259 -12.09 8.19 -7.03
C MET A 259 -11.99 6.95 -6.17
N SER A 260 -11.87 7.12 -4.85
CA SER A 260 -11.65 6.02 -3.92
C SER A 260 -12.65 6.02 -2.77
N THR A 261 -12.97 4.83 -2.29
CA THR A 261 -13.70 4.61 -1.03
C THR A 261 -13.01 3.53 -0.23
N THR A 262 -12.96 3.68 1.09
CA THR A 262 -12.29 2.73 1.98
C THR A 262 -13.08 2.57 3.26
N TRP A 263 -13.25 1.35 3.71
CA TRP A 263 -13.71 1.02 5.05
C TRP A 263 -12.62 0.24 5.77
N VAL A 264 -12.34 0.67 7.02
CA VAL A 264 -11.34 0.07 7.89
C VAL A 264 -12.00 -0.35 9.19
N ASN A 265 -11.72 -1.56 9.66
CA ASN A 265 -11.98 -2.02 11.01
C ASN A 265 -10.67 -2.51 11.62
N ASN A 266 -10.26 -1.93 12.72
CA ASN A 266 -9.08 -2.32 13.48
C ASN A 266 -9.51 -2.81 14.87
N ASP A 267 -9.24 -4.08 15.16
CA ASP A 267 -9.46 -4.69 16.46
C ASP A 267 -8.11 -4.81 17.18
N SER A 268 -7.98 -4.13 18.31
CA SER A 268 -6.74 -4.10 19.11
C SER A 268 -6.95 -4.82 20.44
N SER A 269 -5.90 -5.49 20.91
CA SER A 269 -5.86 -6.02 22.28
C SER A 269 -5.89 -4.91 23.34
N GLN A 270 -5.60 -3.67 22.94
CA GLN A 270 -5.78 -2.48 23.80
C GLN A 270 -7.02 -1.71 23.36
N ALA A 271 -7.96 -1.46 24.29
CA ALA A 271 -9.26 -0.86 24.01
C ALA A 271 -9.20 0.49 23.26
N ARG A 272 -8.14 1.28 23.48
CA ARG A 272 -7.94 2.56 22.77
C ARG A 272 -7.42 2.41 21.35
N GLY A 273 -6.93 1.23 20.98
CA GLY A 273 -6.42 0.94 19.63
C GLY A 273 -7.49 0.42 18.68
N SER A 274 -8.67 0.03 19.17
CA SER A 274 -9.76 -0.45 18.31
C SER A 274 -10.53 0.72 17.73
N TYR A 275 -10.79 0.70 16.42
CA TYR A 275 -11.55 1.75 15.73
C TYR A 275 -12.15 1.25 14.43
N GLN A 276 -13.14 2.00 13.94
CA GLN A 276 -13.67 1.91 12.60
C GLN A 276 -13.52 3.26 11.89
N SER A 277 -13.26 3.23 10.60
CA SER A 277 -13.19 4.43 9.77
C SER A 277 -13.76 4.17 8.39
N PHE A 278 -14.42 5.16 7.84
CA PHE A 278 -14.81 5.22 6.43
C PHE A 278 -14.10 6.41 5.79
N GLY A 279 -13.55 6.20 4.61
CA GLY A 279 -12.90 7.24 3.83
C GLY A 279 -13.48 7.30 2.40
N ALA A 280 -13.50 8.50 1.83
CA ALA A 280 -13.82 8.73 0.43
C ALA A 280 -12.93 9.85 -0.11
N GLY A 281 -12.39 9.70 -1.31
CA GLY A 281 -11.43 10.65 -1.84
C GLY A 281 -11.42 10.76 -3.35
N LEU A 282 -10.84 11.86 -3.82
CA LEU A 282 -10.53 12.14 -5.22
C LEU A 282 -9.05 12.44 -5.34
N GLY A 283 -8.40 11.86 -6.33
CA GLY A 283 -6.97 12.03 -6.58
C GLY A 283 -6.65 12.35 -8.03
N LEU A 284 -5.50 12.97 -8.23
CA LEU A 284 -4.89 13.20 -9.53
C LEU A 284 -3.45 12.69 -9.48
N THR A 285 -3.02 12.02 -10.54
CA THR A 285 -1.68 11.43 -10.64
C THR A 285 -1.08 11.73 -11.99
N LEU A 286 0.17 12.19 -12.00
CA LEU A 286 0.99 12.43 -13.17
C LEU A 286 2.20 11.51 -13.11
N GLN A 287 2.42 10.70 -14.16
CA GLN A 287 3.49 9.70 -14.24
C GLN A 287 4.38 9.97 -15.46
N TYR A 288 5.71 9.81 -15.27
CA TYR A 288 6.72 9.94 -16.34
C TYR A 288 7.71 8.77 -16.29
#